data_6e3b0705faf251b28eebed2a74e6c4eb
#
_entry.id   6e3b0705faf251b28eebed2a74e6c4eb
#
_cell.length_a   1.000
_cell.length_b   1.000
_cell.length_c   1.000
_cell.angle_alpha   90.00
_cell.angle_beta   90.00
_cell.angle_gamma   90.00
#
_symmetry.space_group_name_H-M   'P 1'
#
loop_
_entity.id
_entity.type
_entity.pdbx_description
1 polymer ?
#
loop_
_entity_poly.entity_id
_entity_poly.type
_entity_poly.pdbx_seq_one_letter_code
_entity_poly.pdbx_strand_id
1 'polypeptide(L)'
;MVFKAVLASAALLCAASAFAQGGAMSPYQGESDGVSVGGKWMMFHSEDKMTGAKKVRFELQSDNFFREDPDYKPRVVLFCEEGKLKLADFNPGVRLPPPNRPGFWGQPQLEVMVRIDDTHSYHGWNWERGHFLSMDKGTTRGLIGAQVFKVELPTRSGREIAEFSPAGLDLDQVRKACDITPKKPSKD
;
A
#
# COMPACT_ATOMS: atom_id res chain seq x y z
N MET A 1 -67.68 36.90 12.85
CA MET A 1 -66.95 35.83 12.10
C MET A 1 -65.45 36.05 12.30
N VAL A 2 -64.83 35.22 13.11
CA VAL A 2 -63.40 35.39 13.47
C VAL A 2 -62.67 34.21 12.86
N PHE A 3 -61.80 34.46 11.85
CA PHE A 3 -60.95 33.45 11.27
C PHE A 3 -59.67 33.30 12.11
N LYS A 4 -59.47 32.15 12.70
CA LYS A 4 -58.22 31.75 13.35
C LYS A 4 -57.25 31.17 12.30
N ALA A 5 -56.13 31.85 12.07
CA ALA A 5 -55.00 31.35 11.28
C ALA A 5 -54.18 30.40 12.15
N VAL A 6 -54.00 29.17 11.66
CA VAL A 6 -53.13 28.17 12.27
C VAL A 6 -51.78 28.25 11.54
N LEU A 7 -50.76 28.67 12.25
CA LEU A 7 -49.35 28.64 11.80
C LEU A 7 -48.80 27.21 12.05
N ALA A 8 -48.55 26.49 10.98
CA ALA A 8 -47.83 25.21 11.04
C ALA A 8 -46.33 25.47 10.94
N SER A 9 -45.60 25.25 12.03
CA SER A 9 -44.13 25.29 12.07
C SER A 9 -43.58 23.99 11.55
N ALA A 10 -42.95 24.02 10.37
CA ALA A 10 -42.19 22.90 9.83
C ALA A 10 -40.80 22.86 10.47
N ALA A 11 -40.54 21.88 11.34
CA ALA A 11 -39.23 21.60 11.88
C ALA A 11 -38.40 20.85 10.83
N LEU A 12 -37.36 21.49 10.27
CA LEU A 12 -36.36 20.83 9.43
C LEU A 12 -35.46 20.00 10.32
N LEU A 13 -35.62 18.68 10.26
CA LEU A 13 -34.66 17.72 10.80
C LEU A 13 -33.47 17.60 9.82
N CYS A 14 -32.36 18.28 10.16
CA CYS A 14 -31.06 18.03 9.56
C CYS A 14 -30.56 16.66 10.04
N ALA A 15 -30.75 15.61 9.22
CA ALA A 15 -30.09 14.34 9.40
C ALA A 15 -28.61 14.51 9.09
N ALA A 16 -27.76 14.62 10.11
CA ALA A 16 -26.32 14.52 9.99
C ALA A 16 -25.98 13.08 9.58
N SER A 17 -25.63 12.89 8.31
CA SER A 17 -25.10 11.65 7.81
C SER A 17 -23.72 11.44 8.44
N ALA A 18 -23.64 10.66 9.51
CA ALA A 18 -22.38 10.13 10.02
C ALA A 18 -21.83 9.19 8.94
N PHE A 19 -20.84 9.66 8.18
CA PHE A 19 -20.03 8.77 7.36
C PHE A 19 -19.30 7.85 8.33
N ALA A 20 -19.79 6.63 8.48
CA ALA A 20 -19.04 5.54 9.09
C ALA A 20 -17.77 5.37 8.23
N GLN A 21 -16.62 5.80 8.77
CA GLN A 21 -15.33 5.44 8.22
C GLN A 21 -15.19 3.93 8.42
N GLY A 22 -15.62 3.16 7.41
CA GLY A 22 -15.44 1.73 7.39
C GLY A 22 -13.95 1.43 7.39
N GLY A 23 -13.42 1.00 8.53
CA GLY A 23 -12.06 0.49 8.60
C GLY A 23 -11.94 -0.71 7.67
N ALA A 24 -10.89 -0.76 6.84
CA ALA A 24 -10.62 -1.93 6.01
C ALA A 24 -10.30 -3.12 6.91
N MET A 25 -11.08 -4.20 6.80
CA MET A 25 -10.79 -5.43 7.54
C MET A 25 -9.45 -6.01 7.08
N SER A 26 -8.58 -6.35 8.03
CA SER A 26 -7.33 -7.01 7.70
C SER A 26 -7.56 -8.47 7.28
N PRO A 27 -6.93 -8.93 6.17
CA PRO A 27 -6.95 -10.33 5.78
C PRO A 27 -6.07 -11.22 6.70
N TYR A 28 -5.27 -10.62 7.58
CA TYR A 28 -4.36 -11.34 8.47
C TYR A 28 -4.96 -11.50 9.86
N GLN A 29 -4.92 -12.73 10.38
CA GLN A 29 -5.44 -13.02 11.72
C GLN A 29 -4.62 -12.29 12.79
N GLY A 30 -5.33 -11.64 13.72
CA GLY A 30 -4.70 -10.96 14.87
C GLY A 30 -4.20 -9.54 14.57
N GLU A 31 -4.45 -9.00 13.38
CA GLU A 31 -4.26 -7.58 13.12
C GLU A 31 -5.48 -6.75 13.56
N SER A 32 -5.23 -5.51 13.93
CA SER A 32 -6.29 -4.52 14.16
C SER A 32 -6.99 -4.17 12.84
N ASP A 33 -8.13 -3.50 12.93
CA ASP A 33 -8.70 -2.82 11.78
C ASP A 33 -7.73 -1.80 11.21
N GLY A 34 -7.74 -1.64 9.89
CA GLY A 34 -6.87 -0.71 9.20
C GLY A 34 -7.20 0.74 9.53
N VAL A 35 -6.18 1.52 9.84
CA VAL A 35 -6.28 2.96 10.08
C VAL A 35 -5.65 3.72 8.92
N SER A 36 -6.35 4.74 8.40
CA SER A 36 -5.75 5.60 7.37
C SER A 36 -4.62 6.42 7.98
N VAL A 37 -3.48 6.43 7.30
CA VAL A 37 -2.27 7.19 7.68
C VAL A 37 -1.87 8.20 6.63
N GLY A 38 -2.87 8.69 5.92
CA GLY A 38 -2.76 9.73 4.90
C GLY A 38 -2.72 9.19 3.48
N GLY A 39 -3.26 9.98 2.54
CA GLY A 39 -3.44 9.54 1.16
C GLY A 39 -4.26 8.26 1.07
N LYS A 40 -3.74 7.28 0.34
CA LYS A 40 -4.33 5.94 0.17
C LYS A 40 -3.71 4.87 1.08
N TRP A 41 -2.82 5.26 1.98
CA TRP A 41 -2.13 4.34 2.86
C TRP A 41 -2.99 3.91 4.05
N MET A 42 -2.96 2.61 4.32
CA MET A 42 -3.57 2.00 5.49
C MET A 42 -2.48 1.43 6.39
N MET A 43 -2.65 1.56 7.70
CA MET A 43 -1.77 1.00 8.71
C MET A 43 -2.53 -0.01 9.56
N PHE A 44 -1.90 -1.13 9.84
CA PHE A 44 -2.42 -2.23 10.65
C PHE A 44 -1.44 -2.54 11.77
N HIS A 45 -1.96 -2.83 12.95
CA HIS A 45 -1.16 -3.24 14.11
C HIS A 45 -1.43 -4.68 14.44
N SER A 46 -0.39 -5.39 14.83
CA SER A 46 -0.51 -6.72 15.42
C SER A 46 0.58 -6.94 16.47
N GLU A 47 0.39 -7.99 17.25
CA GLU A 47 1.37 -8.43 18.24
C GLU A 47 1.61 -9.92 18.05
N ASP A 48 2.86 -10.32 18.04
CA ASP A 48 3.22 -11.72 17.99
C ASP A 48 2.84 -12.39 19.32
N LYS A 49 1.91 -13.33 19.27
CA LYS A 49 1.39 -14.00 20.49
C LYS A 49 2.42 -14.82 21.25
N MET A 50 3.53 -15.21 20.62
CA MET A 50 4.57 -16.03 21.24
C MET A 50 5.66 -15.17 21.87
N THR A 51 6.00 -14.05 21.22
CA THR A 51 7.13 -13.21 21.62
C THR A 51 6.72 -11.87 22.22
N GLY A 52 5.47 -11.45 22.03
CA GLY A 52 4.99 -10.11 22.38
C GLY A 52 5.53 -9.00 21.46
N ALA A 53 6.23 -9.36 20.37
CA ALA A 53 6.81 -8.38 19.44
C ALA A 53 5.72 -7.58 18.74
N LYS A 54 5.85 -6.25 18.77
CA LYS A 54 4.91 -5.34 18.11
C LYS A 54 5.22 -5.27 16.62
N LYS A 55 4.19 -5.51 15.81
CA LYS A 55 4.27 -5.50 14.36
C LYS A 55 3.37 -4.40 13.80
N VAL A 56 3.86 -3.70 12.80
CA VAL A 56 3.12 -2.69 12.05
C VAL A 56 3.25 -3.00 10.57
N ARG A 57 2.12 -2.99 9.86
CA ARG A 57 2.06 -3.19 8.43
C ARG A 57 1.43 -1.95 7.77
N PHE A 58 2.13 -1.38 6.80
CA PHE A 58 1.57 -0.35 5.93
C PHE A 58 1.22 -0.98 4.59
N GLU A 59 0.08 -0.62 4.04
CA GLU A 59 -0.42 -1.10 2.76
C GLU A 59 -0.85 0.06 1.87
N LEU A 60 -0.44 -0.01 0.61
CA LEU A 60 -0.89 0.88 -0.45
C LEU A 60 -1.45 0.03 -1.59
N GLN A 61 -2.73 0.20 -1.92
CA GLN A 61 -3.35 -0.43 -3.07
C GLN A 61 -3.09 0.37 -4.34
N SER A 62 -2.97 -0.33 -5.46
CA SER A 62 -2.85 0.31 -6.78
C SER A 62 -4.13 1.06 -7.17
N ASP A 63 -3.98 1.98 -8.09
CA ASP A 63 -5.08 2.75 -8.65
C ASP A 63 -5.87 1.97 -9.70
N ASN A 64 -5.23 0.97 -10.31
CA ASN A 64 -5.78 0.12 -11.36
C ASN A 64 -5.76 -1.36 -10.98
N PHE A 65 -6.44 -2.16 -11.77
CA PHE A 65 -6.44 -3.62 -11.74
C PHE A 65 -5.58 -4.16 -12.89
N PHE A 66 -5.08 -5.38 -12.75
CA PHE A 66 -4.53 -6.12 -13.87
C PHE A 66 -5.66 -6.77 -14.68
N ARG A 67 -5.44 -6.95 -15.99
CA ARG A 67 -6.42 -7.62 -16.86
C ARG A 67 -6.65 -9.07 -16.46
N GLU A 68 -5.63 -9.71 -15.86
CA GLU A 68 -5.67 -11.09 -15.44
C GLU A 68 -6.57 -11.30 -14.21
N ASP A 69 -6.70 -10.30 -13.34
CA ASP A 69 -7.60 -10.32 -12.16
C ASP A 69 -8.23 -8.93 -11.95
N PRO A 70 -9.43 -8.70 -12.48
CA PRO A 70 -10.13 -7.42 -12.33
C PRO A 70 -10.74 -7.20 -10.94
N ASP A 71 -10.75 -8.20 -10.07
CA ASP A 71 -11.34 -8.12 -8.74
C ASP A 71 -10.31 -7.81 -7.66
N TYR A 72 -9.01 -7.96 -7.97
CA TYR A 72 -7.93 -7.73 -7.03
C TYR A 72 -6.96 -6.65 -7.52
N LYS A 73 -6.75 -5.64 -6.67
CA LYS A 73 -5.76 -4.59 -6.93
C LYS A 73 -4.36 -5.00 -6.43
N PRO A 74 -3.32 -4.84 -7.24
CA PRO A 74 -1.95 -4.93 -6.77
C PRO A 74 -1.71 -4.09 -5.51
N ARG A 75 -0.79 -4.54 -4.65
CA ARG A 75 -0.50 -3.87 -3.38
C ARG A 75 0.99 -3.77 -3.13
N VAL A 76 1.39 -2.68 -2.51
CA VAL A 76 2.68 -2.55 -1.84
C VAL A 76 2.45 -2.70 -0.34
N VAL A 77 3.30 -3.49 0.32
CA VAL A 77 3.20 -3.78 1.74
C VAL A 77 4.56 -3.57 2.40
N LEU A 78 4.59 -2.77 3.47
CA LEU A 78 5.78 -2.59 4.31
C LEU A 78 5.52 -3.28 5.64
N PHE A 79 6.35 -4.24 6.01
CA PHE A 79 6.29 -4.92 7.31
C PHE A 79 7.38 -4.41 8.23
N CYS A 80 6.97 -3.91 9.38
CA CYS A 80 7.85 -3.40 10.41
C CYS A 80 7.62 -4.15 11.72
N GLU A 81 8.71 -4.45 12.41
CA GLU A 81 8.70 -5.15 13.68
C GLU A 81 9.71 -4.49 14.61
N GLU A 82 9.29 -4.22 15.84
CA GLU A 82 10.12 -3.57 16.85
C GLU A 82 10.81 -2.30 16.32
N GLY A 83 10.04 -1.45 15.61
CA GLY A 83 10.52 -0.18 15.08
C GLY A 83 11.46 -0.28 13.87
N LYS A 84 11.59 -1.44 13.23
CA LYS A 84 12.49 -1.64 12.08
C LYS A 84 11.77 -2.23 10.89
N LEU A 85 12.06 -1.72 9.70
CA LEU A 85 11.60 -2.34 8.45
C LEU A 85 12.25 -3.73 8.31
N LYS A 86 11.41 -4.75 8.24
CA LYS A 86 11.82 -6.14 8.00
C LYS A 86 11.70 -6.52 6.54
N LEU A 87 10.59 -6.12 5.91
CA LEU A 87 10.23 -6.54 4.57
C LEU A 87 9.45 -5.44 3.86
N ALA A 88 9.68 -5.31 2.56
CA ALA A 88 8.90 -4.47 1.67
C ALA A 88 8.52 -5.30 0.44
N ASP A 89 7.24 -5.63 0.31
CA ASP A 89 6.75 -6.53 -0.72
C ASP A 89 5.81 -5.83 -1.69
N PHE A 90 5.92 -6.24 -2.94
CA PHE A 90 4.93 -5.99 -3.97
C PHE A 90 4.11 -7.27 -4.20
N ASN A 91 2.81 -7.19 -3.94
CA ASN A 91 1.84 -8.26 -4.21
C ASN A 91 1.03 -7.90 -5.46
N PRO A 92 1.24 -8.58 -6.59
CA PRO A 92 0.51 -8.29 -7.84
C PRO A 92 -0.94 -8.77 -7.82
N GLY A 93 -1.33 -9.64 -6.88
CA GLY A 93 -2.64 -10.31 -6.86
C GLY A 93 -2.77 -11.47 -7.83
N VAL A 94 -1.90 -11.55 -8.82
CA VAL A 94 -1.85 -12.61 -9.83
C VAL A 94 -0.63 -13.51 -9.64
N ARG A 95 -0.67 -14.70 -10.21
CA ARG A 95 0.48 -15.60 -10.17
C ARG A 95 1.59 -15.12 -11.10
N LEU A 96 2.76 -14.88 -10.53
CA LEU A 96 3.94 -14.46 -11.26
C LEU A 96 4.49 -15.58 -12.18
N PRO A 97 5.09 -15.21 -13.33
CA PRO A 97 5.85 -16.17 -14.14
C PRO A 97 7.10 -16.63 -13.39
N PRO A 98 7.79 -17.68 -13.88
CA PRO A 98 9.08 -18.08 -13.34
C PRO A 98 10.08 -16.93 -13.30
N PRO A 99 11.02 -16.92 -12.33
CA PRO A 99 12.07 -15.91 -12.25
C PRO A 99 12.92 -15.91 -13.52
N ASN A 100 13.33 -14.75 -13.98
CA ASN A 100 14.05 -14.57 -15.24
C ASN A 100 15.50 -14.10 -15.07
N ARG A 101 15.96 -13.94 -13.82
CA ARG A 101 17.35 -13.60 -13.52
C ARG A 101 17.79 -14.14 -12.16
N PRO A 102 19.09 -14.45 -11.97
CA PRO A 102 19.65 -14.71 -10.65
C PRO A 102 19.99 -13.38 -9.96
N GLY A 103 19.78 -13.32 -8.66
CA GLY A 103 20.32 -12.28 -7.81
C GLY A 103 21.80 -12.52 -7.48
N PHE A 104 22.40 -11.58 -6.74
CA PHE A 104 23.84 -11.61 -6.43
C PHE A 104 24.27 -12.90 -5.69
N TRP A 105 23.42 -13.45 -4.84
CA TRP A 105 23.68 -14.69 -4.09
C TRP A 105 22.96 -15.90 -4.72
N GLY A 106 22.55 -15.80 -5.99
CA GLY A 106 21.85 -16.87 -6.68
C GLY A 106 20.35 -16.98 -6.37
N GLN A 107 19.79 -16.08 -5.54
CA GLN A 107 18.35 -16.08 -5.28
C GLN A 107 17.56 -15.78 -6.56
N PRO A 108 16.38 -16.42 -6.73
CA PRO A 108 15.55 -16.17 -7.90
C PRO A 108 14.98 -14.76 -7.88
N GLN A 109 15.13 -14.03 -8.98
CA GLN A 109 14.61 -12.67 -9.14
C GLN A 109 13.75 -12.56 -10.39
N LEU A 110 12.77 -11.68 -10.32
CA LEU A 110 12.02 -11.21 -11.47
C LEU A 110 12.47 -9.78 -11.80
N GLU A 111 12.80 -9.56 -13.07
CA GLU A 111 13.11 -8.22 -13.56
C GLU A 111 11.81 -7.43 -13.76
N VAL A 112 11.76 -6.27 -13.13
CA VAL A 112 10.65 -5.33 -13.21
C VAL A 112 11.17 -3.96 -13.63
N MET A 113 10.36 -3.16 -14.31
CA MET A 113 10.63 -1.74 -14.52
C MET A 113 9.87 -0.95 -13.46
N VAL A 114 10.59 -0.10 -12.73
CA VAL A 114 10.04 0.76 -11.70
C VAL A 114 10.16 2.21 -12.12
N ARG A 115 9.07 2.95 -11.99
CA ARG A 115 9.07 4.42 -12.10
C ARG A 115 8.69 5.03 -10.76
N ILE A 116 9.54 5.96 -10.30
CA ILE A 116 9.32 6.80 -9.13
C ILE A 116 9.39 8.25 -9.60
N ASP A 117 8.26 8.95 -9.53
CA ASP A 117 8.10 10.28 -10.08
C ASP A 117 8.59 10.37 -11.54
N ASP A 118 9.65 11.12 -11.82
CA ASP A 118 10.20 11.29 -13.17
C ASP A 118 11.32 10.31 -13.51
N THR A 119 11.78 9.49 -12.58
CA THR A 119 12.86 8.53 -12.81
C THR A 119 12.34 7.12 -13.01
N HIS A 120 12.95 6.38 -13.93
CA HIS A 120 12.63 4.97 -14.15
C HIS A 120 13.91 4.14 -14.29
N SER A 121 13.85 2.89 -13.81
CA SER A 121 14.97 1.94 -13.87
C SER A 121 14.50 0.50 -13.77
N TYR A 122 15.34 -0.41 -14.26
CA TYR A 122 15.11 -1.84 -14.09
C TYR A 122 15.65 -2.31 -12.74
N HIS A 123 14.87 -3.14 -12.06
CA HIS A 123 15.19 -3.74 -10.78
C HIS A 123 15.03 -5.25 -10.83
N GLY A 124 15.90 -5.99 -10.13
CA GLY A 124 15.69 -7.40 -9.85
C GLY A 124 15.11 -7.54 -8.45
N TRP A 125 13.84 -7.87 -8.35
CA TRP A 125 13.22 -8.13 -7.05
C TRP A 125 13.17 -9.61 -6.76
N ASN A 126 13.38 -9.99 -5.48
CA ASN A 126 13.37 -11.39 -5.10
C ASN A 126 11.98 -11.99 -5.31
N TRP A 127 11.97 -13.13 -5.98
CA TRP A 127 10.76 -13.84 -6.35
C TRP A 127 10.36 -14.81 -5.23
N GLU A 128 9.23 -14.55 -4.60
CA GLU A 128 8.78 -15.30 -3.43
C GLU A 128 7.63 -16.24 -3.81
N ARG A 129 7.98 -17.47 -4.14
CA ARG A 129 7.04 -18.58 -4.41
C ARG A 129 5.97 -18.28 -5.46
N GLY A 130 6.20 -17.33 -6.36
CA GLY A 130 5.26 -16.96 -7.42
C GLY A 130 4.11 -16.07 -7.01
N HIS A 131 4.13 -15.51 -5.81
CA HIS A 131 3.05 -14.67 -5.30
C HIS A 131 3.47 -13.25 -4.94
N PHE A 132 4.72 -13.05 -4.51
CA PHE A 132 5.22 -11.75 -4.08
C PHE A 132 6.58 -11.47 -4.71
N LEU A 133 6.91 -10.19 -4.77
CA LEU A 133 8.25 -9.71 -5.11
C LEU A 133 8.75 -8.86 -3.95
N SER A 134 9.86 -9.28 -3.31
CA SER A 134 10.49 -8.47 -2.27
C SER A 134 11.30 -7.35 -2.91
N MET A 135 10.90 -6.11 -2.61
CA MET A 135 11.50 -4.90 -3.14
C MET A 135 12.85 -4.61 -2.47
N ASP A 136 13.77 -4.03 -3.24
CA ASP A 136 15.03 -3.54 -2.69
C ASP A 136 14.84 -2.28 -1.81
N LYS A 137 15.80 -2.02 -0.92
CA LYS A 137 15.77 -0.87 0.00
C LYS A 137 15.78 0.49 -0.72
N GLY A 138 16.41 0.58 -1.88
CA GLY A 138 16.48 1.79 -2.67
C GLY A 138 15.11 2.19 -3.17
N THR A 139 14.40 1.23 -3.79
CA THR A 139 13.02 1.39 -4.25
C THR A 139 12.08 1.72 -3.10
N THR A 140 12.19 0.99 -1.97
CA THR A 140 11.34 1.22 -0.79
C THR A 140 11.51 2.65 -0.25
N ARG A 141 12.74 3.15 -0.15
CA ARG A 141 13.00 4.52 0.29
C ARG A 141 12.53 5.57 -0.72
N GLY A 142 12.64 5.26 -2.02
CA GLY A 142 12.16 6.13 -3.08
C GLY A 142 10.64 6.25 -3.12
N LEU A 143 9.94 5.14 -2.88
CA LEU A 143 8.48 5.09 -2.80
C LEU A 143 7.92 5.97 -1.68
N ILE A 144 8.59 5.97 -0.50
CA ILE A 144 8.15 6.76 0.65
C ILE A 144 8.36 8.25 0.36
N GLY A 145 7.26 8.98 0.22
CA GLY A 145 7.26 10.42 -0.09
C GLY A 145 7.18 10.75 -1.58
N ALA A 146 7.15 9.75 -2.48
CA ALA A 146 6.91 9.97 -3.90
C ALA A 146 5.46 10.41 -4.18
N GLN A 147 5.25 11.05 -5.33
CA GLN A 147 3.93 11.40 -5.84
C GLN A 147 3.37 10.28 -6.72
N VAL A 148 4.23 9.66 -7.51
CA VAL A 148 3.90 8.61 -8.48
C VAL A 148 4.82 7.42 -8.27
N PHE A 149 4.23 6.23 -8.24
CA PHE A 149 4.97 4.98 -8.24
C PHE A 149 4.31 4.01 -9.22
N LYS A 150 5.08 3.49 -10.17
CA LYS A 150 4.58 2.50 -11.13
C LYS A 150 5.52 1.32 -11.21
N VAL A 151 4.93 0.14 -11.34
CA VAL A 151 5.67 -1.11 -11.49
C VAL A 151 5.16 -1.82 -12.73
N GLU A 152 6.02 -1.98 -13.73
CA GLU A 152 5.75 -2.80 -14.90
C GLU A 152 6.45 -4.15 -14.74
N LEU A 153 5.70 -5.24 -14.88
CA LEU A 153 6.18 -6.59 -14.71
C LEU A 153 5.58 -7.53 -15.77
N PRO A 154 6.26 -8.63 -16.08
CA PRO A 154 5.67 -9.68 -16.90
C PRO A 154 4.63 -10.46 -16.09
N THR A 155 3.49 -10.75 -16.70
CA THR A 155 2.46 -11.66 -16.22
C THR A 155 2.20 -12.74 -17.26
N ARG A 156 1.25 -13.63 -17.03
CA ARG A 156 0.88 -14.65 -18.03
C ARG A 156 0.16 -14.03 -19.24
N SER A 157 -0.55 -12.93 -19.03
CA SER A 157 -1.28 -12.20 -20.07
C SER A 157 -0.43 -11.17 -20.83
N GLY A 158 0.87 -11.09 -20.54
CA GLY A 158 1.81 -10.13 -21.10
C GLY A 158 2.40 -9.20 -20.04
N ARG A 159 2.86 -8.01 -20.45
CA ARG A 159 3.32 -7.00 -19.48
C ARG A 159 2.14 -6.19 -18.96
N GLU A 160 2.11 -6.01 -17.65
CA GLU A 160 1.11 -5.22 -16.95
C GLU A 160 1.78 -4.13 -16.12
N ILE A 161 1.08 -3.02 -15.91
CA ILE A 161 1.57 -1.89 -15.10
C ILE A 161 0.65 -1.71 -13.92
N ALA A 162 1.19 -1.82 -12.71
CA ALA A 162 0.53 -1.39 -11.49
C ALA A 162 0.86 0.07 -11.24
N GLU A 163 -0.16 0.90 -11.04
CA GLU A 163 -0.02 2.33 -10.80
C GLU A 163 -0.44 2.66 -9.37
N PHE A 164 0.37 3.47 -8.68
CA PHE A 164 0.13 3.84 -7.29
C PHE A 164 0.28 5.35 -7.10
N SER A 165 -0.51 5.89 -6.19
CA SER A 165 -0.44 7.27 -5.70
C SER A 165 0.04 7.27 -4.24
N PRO A 166 1.36 7.19 -3.97
CA PRO A 166 1.90 7.07 -2.62
C PRO A 166 1.87 8.37 -1.82
N ALA A 167 1.51 9.48 -2.44
CA ALA A 167 1.46 10.79 -1.80
C ALA A 167 0.55 10.83 -0.57
N GLY A 168 0.91 11.67 0.39
CA GLY A 168 0.12 11.93 1.60
C GLY A 168 0.40 10.99 2.77
N LEU A 169 1.32 10.01 2.62
CA LEU A 169 1.74 9.15 3.73
C LEU A 169 2.33 9.98 4.89
N ASP A 170 1.87 9.69 6.10
CA ASP A 170 2.43 10.30 7.32
C ASP A 170 3.86 9.74 7.58
N LEU A 171 4.85 10.54 7.21
CA LEU A 171 6.27 10.16 7.29
C LEU A 171 6.75 9.98 8.73
N ASP A 172 6.14 10.67 9.71
CA ASP A 172 6.54 10.54 11.10
C ASP A 172 6.07 9.21 11.69
N GLN A 173 4.88 8.76 11.31
CA GLN A 173 4.41 7.43 11.66
C GLN A 173 5.28 6.32 11.05
N VAL A 174 5.63 6.44 9.78
CA VAL A 174 6.52 5.45 9.11
C VAL A 174 7.90 5.44 9.75
N ARG A 175 8.49 6.60 10.04
CA ARG A 175 9.80 6.69 10.70
C ARG A 175 9.77 6.04 12.07
N LYS A 176 8.72 6.31 12.86
CA LYS A 176 8.55 5.73 14.21
C LYS A 176 8.37 4.21 14.17
N ALA A 177 7.59 3.71 13.20
CA ALA A 177 7.25 2.28 13.12
C ALA A 177 8.31 1.43 12.41
N CYS A 178 9.09 2.01 11.49
CA CYS A 178 9.95 1.26 10.57
C CYS A 178 11.41 1.70 10.54
N ASP A 179 11.79 2.78 11.23
CA ASP A 179 13.14 3.39 11.15
C ASP A 179 13.61 3.59 9.70
N ILE A 180 12.71 4.05 8.84
CA ILE A 180 12.98 4.31 7.43
C ILE A 180 12.74 5.78 7.11
N THR A 181 13.66 6.36 6.36
CA THR A 181 13.57 7.74 5.88
C THR A 181 13.49 7.78 4.36
N PRO A 182 12.72 8.70 3.78
CA PRO A 182 12.68 8.92 2.34
C PRO A 182 14.06 9.14 1.76
N LYS A 183 14.27 8.77 0.50
CA LYS A 183 15.46 9.16 -0.25
C LYS A 183 15.42 10.68 -0.43
N LYS A 184 16.50 11.37 -0.07
CA LYS A 184 16.62 12.79 -0.40
C LYS A 184 16.55 12.97 -1.92
N PRO A 185 15.80 13.99 -2.43
CA PRO A 185 15.84 14.31 -3.84
C PRO A 185 17.28 14.59 -4.25
N SER A 186 17.73 14.01 -5.36
CA SER A 186 19.02 14.39 -5.96
C SER A 186 18.93 15.87 -6.32
N LYS A 187 19.86 16.66 -5.81
CA LYS A 187 20.06 18.02 -6.34
C LYS A 187 20.82 17.85 -7.66
N ASP A 188 20.10 17.98 -8.76
CA ASP A 188 20.69 18.21 -10.06
C ASP A 188 21.24 19.65 -10.14
#